data_ebd93f2e91038b35b761e16a5a1102e2
#
_entry.id   ebd93f2e91038b35b761e16a5a1102e2
#
_cell.length_a   1.000
_cell.length_b   1.000
_cell.length_c   1.000
_cell.angle_alpha   90.00
_cell.angle_beta   90.00
_cell.angle_gamma   90.00
#
_symmetry.space_group_name_H-M   'P 1'
#
loop_
_entity.id
_entity.type
_entity.pdbx_description
1 polymer ?
#
loop_
_entity_poly.entity_id
_entity_poly.type
_entity_poly.pdbx_seq_one_letter_code
_entity_poly.pdbx_strand_id
1 'polypeptide(L)'
;MDNKYKVLALDIDGTLTNSKKEITPAVLNAVRRLQNADVPVLLVSGRPEMGIEHVARELGFYEYGGYVFAYNGGKIVNKKTGEVVLNQTLPKDMVQPVCQYVKDKNVTILTYDGNDIITENPDDIYVQKEVMITHMNVRKVDDFAAEMTFPVNKFLITGEPEYLEKLVVEMAEEFAPRLNIFRSEPFFIEVVSQGIDKALSLSKLLEMFGLSKENLVACGDGHNDVTMIDYAGMGVAMENACDDVKRVSNFITKSNDEDGVAFAIDKFFPNI
;
A
#
# COMPACT_ATOMS: atom_id res chain seq x y z
N MET A 1 -8.04 4.02 -32.29
CA MET A 1 -7.55 2.64 -32.06
C MET A 1 -7.80 2.33 -30.61
N ASP A 2 -8.40 1.20 -30.30
CA ASP A 2 -8.70 0.81 -28.91
C ASP A 2 -7.38 0.45 -28.22
N ASN A 3 -6.99 1.18 -27.18
CA ASN A 3 -5.76 0.87 -26.43
C ASN A 3 -5.94 -0.46 -25.72
N LYS A 4 -4.96 -1.37 -25.84
CA LYS A 4 -4.95 -2.66 -25.14
C LYS A 4 -5.01 -2.43 -23.62
N TYR A 5 -4.21 -1.50 -23.13
CA TYR A 5 -4.16 -1.17 -21.71
C TYR A 5 -5.14 -0.06 -21.39
N LYS A 6 -5.92 -0.24 -20.32
CA LYS A 6 -7.05 0.61 -19.93
C LYS A 6 -6.98 1.06 -18.47
N VAL A 7 -6.02 0.55 -17.70
CA VAL A 7 -5.84 0.87 -16.27
C VAL A 7 -4.35 0.89 -15.95
N LEU A 8 -3.94 1.86 -15.13
CA LEU A 8 -2.59 1.94 -14.57
C LEU A 8 -2.63 1.79 -13.05
N ALA A 9 -1.88 0.83 -12.50
CA ALA A 9 -1.63 0.68 -11.07
C ALA A 9 -0.19 1.07 -10.73
N LEU A 10 -0.01 1.87 -9.70
CA LEU A 10 1.27 2.40 -9.26
C LEU A 10 1.47 2.14 -7.77
N ASP A 11 2.59 1.50 -7.41
CA ASP A 11 3.11 1.63 -6.07
C ASP A 11 3.65 3.06 -5.85
N ILE A 12 3.86 3.45 -4.60
CA ILE A 12 4.24 4.82 -4.24
C ILE A 12 5.74 4.94 -3.98
N ASP A 13 6.22 4.22 -2.97
CA ASP A 13 7.57 4.39 -2.45
C ASP A 13 8.61 3.65 -3.27
N GLY A 14 9.53 4.36 -3.93
CA GLY A 14 10.50 3.76 -4.85
C GLY A 14 9.96 3.50 -6.25
N THR A 15 8.69 3.81 -6.50
CA THR A 15 8.03 3.69 -7.81
C THR A 15 7.53 5.04 -8.31
N LEU A 16 6.42 5.57 -7.77
CA LEU A 16 5.83 6.84 -8.18
C LEU A 16 6.66 8.03 -7.73
N THR A 17 7.20 7.96 -6.50
CA THR A 17 8.02 9.03 -5.91
C THR A 17 9.51 8.73 -6.07
N ASN A 18 10.29 9.79 -6.29
CA ASN A 18 11.76 9.73 -6.32
C ASN A 18 12.36 9.47 -4.92
N SER A 19 13.69 9.39 -4.83
CA SER A 19 14.40 9.18 -3.55
C SER A 19 14.22 10.33 -2.55
N LYS A 20 13.72 11.50 -2.98
CA LYS A 20 13.35 12.63 -2.13
C LYS A 20 11.88 12.61 -1.70
N LYS A 21 11.14 11.56 -2.06
CA LYS A 21 9.69 11.41 -1.82
C LYS A 21 8.83 12.45 -2.55
N GLU A 22 9.29 12.92 -3.71
CA GLU A 22 8.59 13.89 -4.56
C GLU A 22 8.08 13.22 -5.83
N ILE A 23 6.93 13.67 -6.35
CA ILE A 23 6.46 13.31 -7.70
C ILE A 23 7.06 14.33 -8.66
N THR A 24 7.84 13.87 -9.64
CA THR A 24 8.45 14.77 -10.60
C THR A 24 7.41 15.37 -11.55
N PRO A 25 7.67 16.57 -12.12
CA PRO A 25 6.77 17.15 -13.11
C PRO A 25 6.54 16.27 -14.33
N ALA A 26 7.52 15.45 -14.74
CA ALA A 26 7.39 14.52 -15.86
C ALA A 26 6.37 13.42 -15.54
N VAL A 27 6.48 12.80 -14.36
CA VAL A 27 5.55 11.77 -13.88
C VAL A 27 4.14 12.36 -13.71
N LEU A 28 4.03 13.53 -13.06
CA LEU A 28 2.74 14.21 -12.87
C LEU A 28 2.03 14.50 -14.21
N ASN A 29 2.77 15.02 -15.20
CA ASN A 29 2.24 15.30 -16.53
C ASN A 29 1.80 14.02 -17.26
N ALA A 30 2.57 12.94 -17.16
CA ALA A 30 2.23 11.66 -17.77
C ALA A 30 0.94 11.07 -17.16
N VAL A 31 0.82 11.06 -15.83
CA VAL A 31 -0.41 10.63 -15.14
C VAL A 31 -1.61 11.51 -15.54
N ARG A 32 -1.41 12.83 -15.66
CA ARG A 32 -2.46 13.76 -16.05
C ARG A 32 -3.01 13.49 -17.46
N ARG A 33 -2.14 13.09 -18.40
CA ARG A 33 -2.60 12.69 -19.74
C ARG A 33 -3.53 11.47 -19.68
N LEU A 34 -3.21 10.46 -18.87
CA LEU A 34 -4.06 9.29 -18.67
C LEU A 34 -5.42 9.69 -18.09
N GLN A 35 -5.42 10.53 -17.05
CA GLN A 35 -6.65 11.00 -16.41
C GLN A 35 -7.54 11.78 -17.39
N ASN A 36 -6.96 12.66 -18.22
CA ASN A 36 -7.70 13.40 -19.26
C ASN A 36 -8.26 12.50 -20.37
N ALA A 37 -7.72 11.30 -20.52
CA ALA A 37 -8.20 10.28 -21.47
C ALA A 37 -9.13 9.25 -20.80
N ASP A 38 -9.63 9.53 -19.58
CA ASP A 38 -10.49 8.67 -18.78
C ASP A 38 -9.87 7.29 -18.47
N VAL A 39 -8.54 7.19 -18.41
CA VAL A 39 -7.84 5.98 -17.99
C VAL A 39 -7.72 6.00 -16.47
N PRO A 40 -8.33 5.04 -15.75
CA PRO A 40 -8.22 4.96 -14.30
C PRO A 40 -6.77 4.77 -13.84
N VAL A 41 -6.36 5.59 -12.87
CA VAL A 41 -5.07 5.48 -12.18
C VAL A 41 -5.33 5.03 -10.75
N LEU A 42 -4.59 4.01 -10.32
CA LEU A 42 -4.72 3.35 -9.03
C LEU A 42 -3.42 3.53 -8.26
N LEU A 43 -3.49 4.06 -7.03
CA LEU A 43 -2.37 4.04 -6.08
C LEU A 43 -2.50 2.79 -5.20
N VAL A 44 -1.48 1.94 -5.16
CA VAL A 44 -1.53 0.65 -4.47
C VAL A 44 -0.37 0.56 -3.47
N SER A 45 -0.65 0.80 -2.19
CA SER A 45 0.38 0.95 -1.17
C SER A 45 0.07 0.17 0.11
N GLY A 46 1.11 -0.19 0.87
CA GLY A 46 1.00 -0.71 2.24
C GLY A 46 0.63 0.34 3.28
N ARG A 47 0.71 1.62 2.93
CA ARG A 47 0.38 2.74 3.83
C ARG A 47 -1.10 2.74 4.22
N PRO A 48 -1.46 3.32 5.39
CA PRO A 48 -2.85 3.66 5.72
C PRO A 48 -3.42 4.67 4.72
N GLU A 49 -4.74 4.73 4.60
CA GLU A 49 -5.41 5.62 3.64
C GLU A 49 -4.94 7.07 3.77
N MET A 50 -4.87 7.59 5.00
CA MET A 50 -4.45 8.98 5.24
C MET A 50 -2.96 9.20 4.97
N GLY A 51 -2.12 8.16 5.08
CA GLY A 51 -0.72 8.21 4.66
C GLY A 51 -0.52 8.34 3.14
N ILE A 52 -1.57 8.07 2.35
CA ILE A 52 -1.57 8.22 0.89
C ILE A 52 -2.23 9.53 0.45
N GLU A 53 -2.94 10.20 1.35
CA GLU A 53 -3.80 11.34 1.04
C GLU A 53 -3.09 12.49 0.31
N HIS A 54 -1.87 12.84 0.73
CA HIS A 54 -1.10 13.91 0.10
C HIS A 54 -0.74 13.57 -1.36
N VAL A 55 -0.37 12.31 -1.65
CA VAL A 55 -0.09 11.82 -3.01
C VAL A 55 -1.34 11.86 -3.88
N ALA A 56 -2.49 11.41 -3.35
CA ALA A 56 -3.76 11.43 -4.07
C ALA A 56 -4.20 12.86 -4.42
N ARG A 57 -3.96 13.83 -3.51
CA ARG A 57 -4.23 15.26 -3.77
C ARG A 57 -3.29 15.83 -4.83
N GLU A 58 -2.01 15.55 -4.77
CA GLU A 58 -1.02 16.02 -5.74
C GLU A 58 -1.33 15.48 -7.15
N LEU A 59 -1.74 14.21 -7.25
CA LEU A 59 -2.23 13.62 -8.51
C LEU A 59 -3.64 14.11 -8.92
N GLY A 60 -4.29 14.94 -8.12
CA GLY A 60 -5.62 15.49 -8.43
C GLY A 60 -6.74 14.45 -8.47
N PHE A 61 -6.67 13.38 -7.67
CA PHE A 61 -7.67 12.30 -7.68
C PHE A 61 -9.07 12.77 -7.30
N TYR A 62 -9.20 13.86 -6.57
CA TYR A 62 -10.48 14.47 -6.22
C TYR A 62 -11.17 15.16 -7.40
N GLU A 63 -10.38 15.66 -8.35
CA GLU A 63 -10.87 16.36 -9.53
C GLU A 63 -11.02 15.43 -10.73
N TYR A 64 -9.94 14.68 -11.04
CA TYR A 64 -9.87 13.82 -12.24
C TYR A 64 -10.36 12.40 -11.99
N GLY A 65 -10.42 11.98 -10.73
CA GLY A 65 -10.71 10.60 -10.35
C GLY A 65 -9.44 9.77 -10.16
N GLY A 66 -9.57 8.70 -9.39
CA GLY A 66 -8.53 7.75 -9.06
C GLY A 66 -8.94 6.92 -7.85
N TYR A 67 -8.28 5.79 -7.67
CA TYR A 67 -8.54 4.88 -6.56
C TYR A 67 -7.30 4.73 -5.70
N VAL A 68 -7.50 4.73 -4.39
CA VAL A 68 -6.47 4.47 -3.40
C VAL A 68 -6.70 3.08 -2.83
N PHE A 69 -5.69 2.21 -2.95
CA PHE A 69 -5.59 0.91 -2.30
C PHE A 69 -4.63 1.06 -1.13
N ALA A 70 -5.20 1.20 0.05
CA ALA A 70 -4.46 1.25 1.31
C ALA A 70 -4.30 -0.14 1.92
N TYR A 71 -3.32 -0.30 2.82
CA TYR A 71 -3.05 -1.56 3.53
C TYR A 71 -2.83 -2.75 2.57
N ASN A 72 -2.03 -2.56 1.51
CA ASN A 72 -1.79 -3.56 0.45
C ASN A 72 -3.08 -4.05 -0.24
N GLY A 73 -4.09 -3.17 -0.37
CA GLY A 73 -5.38 -3.48 -0.95
C GLY A 73 -6.47 -3.89 0.05
N GLY A 74 -6.17 -3.87 1.35
CA GLY A 74 -7.19 -4.13 2.41
C GLY A 74 -8.32 -3.11 2.43
N LYS A 75 -8.07 -1.89 1.93
CA LYS A 75 -9.11 -0.87 1.75
C LYS A 75 -8.96 -0.20 0.38
N ILE A 76 -10.07 -0.09 -0.35
CA ILE A 76 -10.12 0.58 -1.66
C ILE A 76 -11.12 1.73 -1.58
N VAL A 77 -10.68 2.93 -1.93
CA VAL A 77 -11.49 4.14 -1.91
C VAL A 77 -11.41 4.85 -3.26
N ASN A 78 -12.57 5.17 -3.83
CA ASN A 78 -12.68 6.10 -4.94
C ASN A 78 -12.55 7.54 -4.41
N LYS A 79 -11.46 8.21 -4.73
CA LYS A 79 -11.19 9.54 -4.14
C LYS A 79 -12.05 10.66 -4.73
N LYS A 80 -12.65 10.46 -5.90
CA LYS A 80 -13.57 11.45 -6.49
C LYS A 80 -14.95 11.43 -5.83
N THR A 81 -15.46 10.23 -5.52
CA THR A 81 -16.81 10.07 -4.95
C THR A 81 -16.79 9.90 -3.43
N GLY A 82 -15.66 9.52 -2.84
CA GLY A 82 -15.53 9.11 -1.44
C GLY A 82 -16.08 7.70 -1.17
N GLU A 83 -16.48 6.95 -2.19
CA GLU A 83 -17.02 5.60 -2.04
C GLU A 83 -15.93 4.63 -1.56
N VAL A 84 -16.22 3.89 -0.49
CA VAL A 84 -15.41 2.77 -0.02
C VAL A 84 -15.85 1.52 -0.77
N VAL A 85 -15.05 1.12 -1.76
CA VAL A 85 -15.31 -0.03 -2.64
C VAL A 85 -15.05 -1.36 -1.93
N LEU A 86 -14.02 -1.40 -1.12
CA LEU A 86 -13.62 -2.55 -0.31
C LEU A 86 -13.09 -2.06 1.03
N ASN A 87 -13.47 -2.73 2.12
CA ASN A 87 -12.85 -2.54 3.43
C ASN A 87 -12.75 -3.89 4.15
N GLN A 88 -11.58 -4.49 4.09
CA GLN A 88 -11.27 -5.75 4.76
C GLN A 88 -10.49 -5.45 6.04
N THR A 89 -11.09 -5.79 7.18
CA THR A 89 -10.52 -5.56 8.51
C THR A 89 -10.10 -6.87 9.15
N LEU A 90 -9.32 -6.80 10.22
CA LEU A 90 -9.04 -7.98 11.05
C LEU A 90 -10.37 -8.59 11.52
N PRO A 91 -10.47 -9.92 11.64
CA PRO A 91 -11.61 -10.56 12.31
C PRO A 91 -11.76 -9.97 13.71
N LYS A 92 -12.97 -9.52 14.06
CA LYS A 92 -13.23 -8.81 15.32
C LYS A 92 -12.78 -9.58 16.56
N ASP A 93 -12.90 -10.90 16.53
CA ASP A 93 -12.51 -11.81 17.61
C ASP A 93 -10.98 -12.04 17.68
N MET A 94 -10.20 -11.56 16.70
CA MET A 94 -8.73 -11.60 16.72
C MET A 94 -8.08 -10.32 17.24
N VAL A 95 -8.82 -9.21 17.30
CA VAL A 95 -8.29 -7.91 17.73
C VAL A 95 -7.73 -7.98 19.16
N GLN A 96 -8.56 -8.44 20.12
CA GLN A 96 -8.16 -8.55 21.52
C GLN A 96 -7.04 -9.57 21.76
N PRO A 97 -7.09 -10.80 21.17
CA PRO A 97 -6.00 -11.76 21.30
C PRO A 97 -4.64 -11.21 20.85
N VAL A 98 -4.56 -10.46 19.72
CA VAL A 98 -3.31 -9.84 19.28
C VAL A 98 -2.83 -8.79 20.28
N CYS A 99 -3.69 -7.91 20.76
CA CYS A 99 -3.34 -6.90 21.76
C CYS A 99 -2.78 -7.55 23.04
N GLN A 100 -3.45 -8.60 23.53
CA GLN A 100 -3.00 -9.32 24.74
C GLN A 100 -1.68 -10.06 24.51
N TYR A 101 -1.47 -10.65 23.34
CA TYR A 101 -0.27 -11.38 23.02
C TYR A 101 1.00 -10.51 23.09
N VAL A 102 0.91 -9.25 22.66
CA VAL A 102 2.05 -8.33 22.62
C VAL A 102 2.21 -7.49 23.89
N LYS A 103 1.24 -7.48 24.80
CA LYS A 103 1.19 -6.61 25.98
C LYS A 103 2.44 -6.71 26.88
N ASP A 104 2.93 -7.93 27.08
CA ASP A 104 4.08 -8.20 27.95
C ASP A 104 5.39 -8.40 27.16
N LYS A 105 5.39 -8.07 25.87
CA LYS A 105 6.57 -8.16 25.01
C LYS A 105 7.26 -6.81 24.90
N ASN A 106 8.56 -6.83 24.62
CA ASN A 106 9.34 -5.60 24.45
C ASN A 106 9.12 -4.98 23.05
N VAL A 107 7.91 -4.58 22.77
CA VAL A 107 7.47 -4.00 21.50
C VAL A 107 6.44 -2.87 21.72
N THR A 108 6.27 -2.02 20.73
CA THR A 108 5.16 -1.07 20.68
C THR A 108 4.17 -1.51 19.62
N ILE A 109 2.87 -1.49 19.94
CA ILE A 109 1.79 -1.72 18.98
C ILE A 109 1.12 -0.40 18.62
N LEU A 110 0.74 -0.27 17.36
CA LEU A 110 -0.04 0.84 16.86
C LEU A 110 -1.08 0.41 15.82
N THR A 111 -2.06 1.26 15.62
CA THR A 111 -3.05 1.16 14.54
C THR A 111 -3.45 2.55 14.06
N TYR A 112 -4.42 2.63 13.16
CA TYR A 112 -4.82 3.86 12.49
C TYR A 112 -6.34 4.07 12.63
N ASP A 113 -6.72 5.30 13.01
CA ASP A 113 -8.11 5.74 13.05
C ASP A 113 -8.22 7.17 12.51
N GLY A 114 -8.89 7.33 11.37
CA GLY A 114 -8.94 8.62 10.68
C GLY A 114 -7.54 9.15 10.36
N ASN A 115 -7.21 10.32 10.90
CA ASN A 115 -5.92 10.99 10.72
C ASN A 115 -4.87 10.60 11.77
N ASP A 116 -5.19 9.72 12.68
CA ASP A 116 -4.37 9.45 13.85
C ASP A 116 -3.75 8.06 13.81
N ILE A 117 -2.47 7.99 14.16
CA ILE A 117 -1.80 6.79 14.64
C ILE A 117 -2.12 6.65 16.12
N ILE A 118 -2.73 5.53 16.52
CA ILE A 118 -3.10 5.22 17.90
C ILE A 118 -2.02 4.36 18.52
N THR A 119 -1.48 4.75 19.67
CA THR A 119 -0.48 3.97 20.42
C THR A 119 -0.40 4.40 21.88
N GLU A 120 0.12 3.54 22.75
CA GLU A 120 0.49 3.90 24.14
C GLU A 120 1.83 4.63 24.22
N ASN A 121 2.72 4.41 23.22
CA ASN A 121 4.11 4.86 23.22
C ASN A 121 4.41 5.81 22.04
N PRO A 122 3.92 7.06 22.07
CA PRO A 122 4.11 8.00 20.96
C PRO A 122 5.58 8.38 20.73
N ASP A 123 6.42 8.30 21.76
CA ASP A 123 7.84 8.70 21.71
C ASP A 123 8.77 7.56 21.24
N ASP A 124 8.24 6.36 20.96
CA ASP A 124 9.00 5.26 20.38
C ASP A 124 9.62 5.66 19.03
N ILE A 125 10.92 5.38 18.86
CA ILE A 125 11.67 5.82 17.66
C ILE A 125 11.12 5.26 16.35
N TYR A 126 10.53 4.07 16.40
CA TYR A 126 9.94 3.43 15.21
C TYR A 126 8.51 3.92 14.95
N VAL A 127 7.76 4.28 16.00
CA VAL A 127 6.50 5.02 15.85
C VAL A 127 6.76 6.36 15.17
N GLN A 128 7.80 7.08 15.56
CA GLN A 128 8.19 8.34 14.92
C GLN A 128 8.63 8.15 13.45
N LYS A 129 9.21 7.00 13.08
CA LYS A 129 9.47 6.68 11.68
C LYS A 129 8.17 6.52 10.88
N GLU A 130 7.16 5.84 11.44
CA GLU A 130 5.84 5.71 10.80
C GLU A 130 5.16 7.07 10.63
N VAL A 131 5.28 7.96 11.62
CA VAL A 131 4.82 9.35 11.51
C VAL A 131 5.48 10.09 10.34
N MET A 132 6.80 9.95 10.20
CA MET A 132 7.55 10.58 9.09
C MET A 132 7.13 10.01 7.72
N ILE A 133 6.82 8.72 7.63
CA ILE A 133 6.40 8.06 6.39
C ILE A 133 4.97 8.48 6.01
N THR A 134 4.06 8.53 6.99
CA THR A 134 2.63 8.71 6.75
C THR A 134 2.16 10.16 6.86
N HIS A 135 2.93 11.02 7.52
CA HIS A 135 2.56 12.40 7.89
C HIS A 135 1.27 12.49 8.72
N MET A 136 0.92 11.41 9.44
CA MET A 136 -0.26 11.35 10.30
C MET A 136 0.04 11.91 11.69
N ASN A 137 -1.01 12.33 12.41
CA ASN A 137 -0.89 12.70 13.81
C ASN A 137 -0.69 11.46 14.69
N VAL A 138 -0.24 11.67 15.93
CA VAL A 138 -0.20 10.59 16.93
C VAL A 138 -1.17 10.90 18.05
N ARG A 139 -2.05 9.95 18.35
CA ARG A 139 -2.96 9.97 19.51
C ARG A 139 -2.49 8.95 20.54
N LYS A 140 -1.97 9.46 21.66
CA LYS A 140 -1.63 8.62 22.80
C LYS A 140 -2.90 8.11 23.48
N VAL A 141 -2.87 6.83 23.86
CA VAL A 141 -3.90 6.18 24.68
C VAL A 141 -3.28 5.52 25.90
N ASP A 142 -4.05 5.32 26.97
CA ASP A 142 -3.56 4.71 28.22
C ASP A 142 -3.69 3.18 28.21
N ASP A 143 -4.66 2.62 27.46
CA ASP A 143 -4.89 1.19 27.27
C ASP A 143 -5.26 0.94 25.80
N PHE A 144 -4.29 0.47 25.04
CA PHE A 144 -4.46 0.23 23.61
C PHE A 144 -5.55 -0.78 23.31
N ALA A 145 -5.62 -1.87 24.10
CA ALA A 145 -6.63 -2.92 23.89
C ALA A 145 -8.05 -2.41 24.15
N ALA A 146 -8.24 -1.59 25.18
CA ALA A 146 -9.54 -1.00 25.50
C ALA A 146 -10.01 0.01 24.43
N GLU A 147 -9.07 0.68 23.76
CA GLU A 147 -9.36 1.65 22.69
C GLU A 147 -9.87 0.98 21.40
N MET A 148 -9.60 -0.32 21.19
CA MET A 148 -9.97 -1.04 19.96
C MET A 148 -11.49 -1.32 19.87
N THR A 149 -12.28 -0.26 19.79
CA THR A 149 -13.75 -0.30 19.66
C THR A 149 -14.25 -0.15 18.21
N PHE A 150 -13.36 0.08 17.28
CA PHE A 150 -13.62 0.30 15.85
C PHE A 150 -13.02 -0.81 14.98
N PRO A 151 -13.41 -0.92 13.69
CA PRO A 151 -12.85 -1.91 12.77
C PRO A 151 -11.38 -1.59 12.45
N VAL A 152 -10.47 -2.53 12.70
CA VAL A 152 -9.03 -2.40 12.50
C VAL A 152 -8.61 -3.02 11.18
N ASN A 153 -8.00 -2.25 10.29
CA ASN A 153 -7.45 -2.77 9.03
C ASN A 153 -6.09 -3.43 9.21
N LYS A 154 -5.23 -2.85 10.05
CA LYS A 154 -3.86 -3.31 10.29
C LYS A 154 -3.42 -2.95 11.70
N PHE A 155 -2.74 -3.87 12.37
CA PHE A 155 -1.81 -3.51 13.44
C PHE A 155 -0.38 -3.43 12.87
N LEU A 156 0.39 -2.47 13.34
CA LEU A 156 1.82 -2.40 13.14
C LEU A 156 2.50 -2.56 14.50
N ILE A 157 3.41 -3.53 14.58
CA ILE A 157 4.18 -3.80 15.81
C ILE A 157 5.61 -3.38 15.55
N THR A 158 6.15 -2.57 16.43
CA THR A 158 7.48 -1.99 16.29
C THR A 158 8.41 -2.45 17.41
N GLY A 159 9.69 -2.55 17.09
CA GLY A 159 10.71 -2.94 18.07
C GLY A 159 12.07 -3.17 17.43
N GLU A 160 13.02 -3.64 18.26
CA GLU A 160 14.37 -3.93 17.81
C GLU A 160 14.38 -5.04 16.72
N PRO A 161 15.10 -4.83 15.59
CA PRO A 161 15.07 -5.74 14.44
C PRO A 161 15.37 -7.21 14.76
N GLU A 162 16.38 -7.47 15.59
CA GLU A 162 16.77 -8.84 15.99
C GLU A 162 15.69 -9.53 16.84
N TYR A 163 14.95 -8.75 17.64
CA TYR A 163 13.83 -9.25 18.43
C TYR A 163 12.63 -9.56 17.54
N LEU A 164 12.29 -8.64 16.62
CA LEU A 164 11.16 -8.81 15.71
C LEU A 164 11.36 -9.97 14.72
N GLU A 165 12.60 -10.31 14.36
CA GLU A 165 12.89 -11.47 13.50
C GLU A 165 12.38 -12.79 14.09
N LYS A 166 12.46 -12.95 15.41
CA LYS A 166 11.94 -14.13 16.12
C LYS A 166 10.44 -13.98 16.38
N LEU A 167 10.02 -12.82 16.84
CA LEU A 167 8.63 -12.55 17.20
C LEU A 167 7.68 -12.75 16.01
N VAL A 168 8.07 -12.39 14.80
CA VAL A 168 7.21 -12.57 13.61
C VAL A 168 6.90 -14.04 13.35
N VAL A 169 7.86 -14.93 13.56
CA VAL A 169 7.67 -16.38 13.39
C VAL A 169 6.69 -16.91 14.44
N GLU A 170 6.93 -16.57 15.72
CA GLU A 170 6.05 -16.97 16.83
C GLU A 170 4.62 -16.49 16.62
N MET A 171 4.43 -15.24 16.23
CA MET A 171 3.11 -14.68 15.98
C MET A 171 2.43 -15.29 14.75
N ALA A 172 3.18 -15.55 13.69
CA ALA A 172 2.64 -16.19 12.49
C ALA A 172 2.13 -17.61 12.80
N GLU A 173 2.84 -18.38 13.66
CA GLU A 173 2.40 -19.70 14.09
C GLU A 173 1.16 -19.61 15.01
N GLU A 174 1.15 -18.70 15.98
CA GLU A 174 0.06 -18.53 16.95
C GLU A 174 -1.26 -18.15 16.29
N PHE A 175 -1.22 -17.23 15.31
CA PHE A 175 -2.43 -16.66 14.71
C PHE A 175 -2.80 -17.28 13.36
N ALA A 176 -2.03 -18.27 12.86
CA ALA A 176 -2.39 -18.98 11.64
C ALA A 176 -3.64 -19.86 11.85
N PRO A 177 -4.46 -20.07 10.84
CA PRO A 177 -4.44 -19.45 9.50
C PRO A 177 -5.29 -18.17 9.41
N ARG A 178 -5.64 -17.55 10.54
CA ARG A 178 -6.62 -16.47 10.64
C ARG A 178 -6.09 -15.10 10.22
N LEU A 179 -4.80 -14.85 10.49
CA LEU A 179 -4.12 -13.59 10.21
C LEU A 179 -2.92 -13.83 9.31
N ASN A 180 -2.58 -12.81 8.51
CA ASN A 180 -1.34 -12.74 7.78
C ASN A 180 -0.37 -11.82 8.55
N ILE A 181 0.78 -12.36 8.96
CA ILE A 181 1.76 -11.67 9.81
C ILE A 181 3.12 -11.78 9.13
N PHE A 182 3.72 -10.63 8.84
CA PHE A 182 4.98 -10.55 8.12
C PHE A 182 5.75 -9.28 8.49
N ARG A 183 7.03 -9.24 8.16
CA ARG A 183 7.86 -8.03 8.29
C ARG A 183 7.82 -7.24 6.99
N SER A 184 7.47 -5.95 7.09
CA SER A 184 7.58 -5.00 5.98
C SER A 184 8.91 -4.25 6.01
N GLU A 185 9.44 -4.02 7.21
CA GLU A 185 10.74 -3.42 7.49
C GLU A 185 11.45 -4.20 8.60
N PRO A 186 12.76 -4.10 8.78
CA PRO A 186 13.46 -4.78 9.86
C PRO A 186 12.86 -4.54 11.24
N PHE A 187 12.28 -3.36 11.46
CA PHE A 187 11.71 -2.89 12.72
C PHE A 187 10.16 -2.84 12.72
N PHE A 188 9.49 -3.38 11.70
CA PHE A 188 8.02 -3.43 11.58
C PHE A 188 7.51 -4.85 11.31
N ILE A 189 6.56 -5.30 12.14
CA ILE A 189 5.70 -6.46 11.87
C ILE A 189 4.31 -5.94 11.54
N GLU A 190 3.78 -6.31 10.38
CA GLU A 190 2.40 -6.05 9.99
C GLU A 190 1.51 -7.24 10.35
N VAL A 191 0.37 -6.94 10.93
CA VAL A 191 -0.70 -7.90 11.23
C VAL A 191 -1.95 -7.46 10.48
N VAL A 192 -2.34 -8.25 9.49
CA VAL A 192 -3.49 -7.97 8.63
C VAL A 192 -4.38 -9.22 8.50
N SER A 193 -5.59 -9.03 8.01
CA SER A 193 -6.48 -10.16 7.70
C SER A 193 -5.89 -11.06 6.61
N GLN A 194 -6.23 -12.34 6.61
CA GLN A 194 -5.90 -13.24 5.51
C GLN A 194 -6.56 -12.78 4.20
N GLY A 195 -5.89 -13.08 3.09
CA GLY A 195 -6.40 -12.77 1.76
C GLY A 195 -6.30 -11.29 1.37
N ILE A 196 -5.52 -10.49 2.12
CA ILE A 196 -5.11 -9.15 1.68
C ILE A 196 -3.86 -9.30 0.83
N ASP A 197 -3.98 -8.91 -0.44
CA ASP A 197 -2.92 -8.99 -1.44
C ASP A 197 -3.21 -7.96 -2.54
N LYS A 198 -2.17 -7.29 -3.04
CA LYS A 198 -2.31 -6.25 -4.07
C LYS A 198 -2.99 -6.79 -5.34
N ALA A 199 -2.63 -7.99 -5.80
CA ALA A 199 -3.20 -8.61 -7.00
C ALA A 199 -4.67 -8.98 -6.82
N LEU A 200 -5.03 -9.63 -5.69
CA LEU A 200 -6.42 -10.00 -5.40
C LEU A 200 -7.35 -8.77 -5.34
N SER A 201 -6.88 -7.70 -4.76
CA SER A 201 -7.67 -6.48 -4.65
C SER A 201 -7.81 -5.77 -5.99
N LEU A 202 -6.76 -5.80 -6.82
CA LEU A 202 -6.81 -5.31 -8.20
C LEU A 202 -7.78 -6.12 -9.05
N SER A 203 -7.78 -7.46 -8.93
CA SER A 203 -8.71 -8.31 -9.69
C SER A 203 -10.17 -7.95 -9.40
N LYS A 204 -10.53 -7.72 -8.15
CA LYS A 204 -11.88 -7.32 -7.75
C LYS A 204 -12.31 -5.98 -8.37
N LEU A 205 -11.41 -4.97 -8.39
CA LEU A 205 -11.72 -3.69 -8.99
C LEU A 205 -11.81 -3.78 -10.52
N LEU A 206 -10.94 -4.57 -11.18
CA LEU A 206 -11.01 -4.79 -12.63
C LEU A 206 -12.32 -5.47 -13.04
N GLU A 207 -12.78 -6.46 -12.28
CA GLU A 207 -14.09 -7.10 -12.51
C GLU A 207 -15.23 -6.10 -12.45
N MET A 208 -15.21 -5.15 -11.49
CA MET A 208 -16.21 -4.08 -11.40
C MET A 208 -16.19 -3.14 -12.61
N PHE A 209 -15.03 -2.95 -13.23
CA PHE A 209 -14.90 -2.17 -14.47
C PHE A 209 -15.26 -2.98 -15.74
N GLY A 210 -15.56 -4.27 -15.60
CA GLY A 210 -15.75 -5.16 -16.76
C GLY A 210 -14.43 -5.39 -17.53
N LEU A 211 -13.30 -5.28 -16.85
CA LEU A 211 -11.95 -5.44 -17.39
C LEU A 211 -11.28 -6.71 -16.83
N SER A 212 -10.19 -7.11 -17.46
CA SER A 212 -9.37 -8.22 -17.03
C SER A 212 -7.91 -7.79 -16.81
N LYS A 213 -7.10 -8.67 -16.28
CA LYS A 213 -5.68 -8.40 -16.03
C LYS A 213 -4.92 -7.98 -17.30
N GLU A 214 -5.33 -8.43 -18.46
CA GLU A 214 -4.74 -8.10 -19.77
C GLU A 214 -4.84 -6.60 -20.10
N ASN A 215 -5.77 -5.88 -19.43
CA ASN A 215 -5.96 -4.43 -19.58
C ASN A 215 -5.14 -3.61 -18.59
N LEU A 216 -4.44 -4.25 -17.65
CA LEU A 216 -3.71 -3.62 -16.56
C LEU A 216 -2.22 -3.45 -16.90
N VAL A 217 -1.71 -2.24 -16.74
CA VAL A 217 -0.28 -1.97 -16.53
C VAL A 217 -0.06 -1.73 -15.05
N ALA A 218 0.91 -2.38 -14.43
CA ALA A 218 1.26 -2.16 -13.02
C ALA A 218 2.76 -1.86 -12.90
N CYS A 219 3.12 -0.85 -12.11
CA CYS A 219 4.51 -0.50 -11.83
C CYS A 219 4.78 -0.69 -10.32
N GLY A 220 5.94 -1.26 -9.98
CA GLY A 220 6.34 -1.53 -8.60
C GLY A 220 7.82 -1.80 -8.47
N ASP A 221 8.34 -1.81 -7.23
CA ASP A 221 9.76 -2.04 -6.94
C ASP A 221 10.01 -2.93 -5.71
N GLY A 222 9.09 -2.99 -4.76
CA GLY A 222 9.25 -3.70 -3.49
C GLY A 222 8.73 -5.14 -3.48
N HIS A 223 9.11 -5.92 -2.48
CA HIS A 223 8.64 -7.31 -2.34
C HIS A 223 7.11 -7.44 -2.27
N ASN A 224 6.40 -6.45 -1.72
CA ASN A 224 4.95 -6.41 -1.65
C ASN A 224 4.28 -6.15 -3.02
N ASP A 225 5.07 -5.84 -4.08
CA ASP A 225 4.58 -5.64 -5.44
C ASP A 225 4.66 -6.90 -6.30
N VAL A 226 5.40 -7.91 -5.87
CA VAL A 226 5.65 -9.13 -6.66
C VAL A 226 4.36 -9.71 -7.23
N THR A 227 3.33 -9.87 -6.40
CA THR A 227 2.04 -10.44 -6.81
C THR A 227 1.31 -9.53 -7.79
N MET A 228 1.36 -8.22 -7.59
CA MET A 228 0.75 -7.23 -8.49
C MET A 228 1.42 -7.23 -9.86
N ILE A 229 2.75 -7.26 -9.88
CA ILE A 229 3.55 -7.25 -11.12
C ILE A 229 3.38 -8.56 -11.91
N ASP A 230 3.37 -9.72 -11.23
CA ASP A 230 3.12 -11.02 -11.86
C ASP A 230 1.69 -11.15 -12.40
N TYR A 231 0.72 -10.56 -11.69
CA TYR A 231 -0.69 -10.61 -12.08
C TYR A 231 -1.00 -9.75 -13.31
N ALA A 232 -0.38 -8.57 -13.45
CA ALA A 232 -0.73 -7.60 -14.50
C ALA A 232 -0.46 -8.13 -15.92
N GLY A 233 -1.29 -7.75 -16.87
CA GLY A 233 -1.05 -8.03 -18.29
C GLY A 233 0.22 -7.36 -18.83
N MET A 234 0.68 -6.31 -18.16
CA MET A 234 1.99 -5.69 -18.31
C MET A 234 2.54 -5.31 -16.94
N GLY A 235 3.28 -6.21 -16.32
CA GLY A 235 4.03 -5.93 -15.09
C GLY A 235 5.34 -5.22 -15.40
N VAL A 236 5.53 -4.05 -14.82
CA VAL A 236 6.69 -3.17 -15.02
C VAL A 236 7.47 -3.08 -13.71
N ALA A 237 8.69 -3.59 -13.71
CA ALA A 237 9.64 -3.36 -12.61
C ALA A 237 10.36 -2.03 -12.80
N MET A 238 10.53 -1.26 -11.73
CA MET A 238 11.46 -0.14 -11.73
C MET A 238 12.90 -0.64 -11.83
N GLU A 239 13.84 0.16 -12.35
CA GLU A 239 15.25 -0.23 -12.39
C GLU A 239 15.84 -0.44 -10.98
N ASN A 240 15.40 0.35 -10.03
CA ASN A 240 15.75 0.23 -8.61
C ASN A 240 14.99 -0.91 -7.88
N ALA A 241 14.12 -1.67 -8.57
CA ALA A 241 13.34 -2.74 -7.95
C ALA A 241 14.23 -3.88 -7.43
N CYS A 242 13.73 -4.60 -6.43
CA CYS A 242 14.35 -5.82 -5.94
C CYS A 242 14.33 -6.93 -7.01
N ASP A 243 15.21 -7.90 -6.89
CA ASP A 243 15.36 -8.99 -7.88
C ASP A 243 14.09 -9.83 -8.06
N ASP A 244 13.28 -9.98 -7.02
CA ASP A 244 12.03 -10.75 -7.07
C ASP A 244 11.01 -10.07 -7.98
N VAL A 245 10.86 -8.75 -7.90
CA VAL A 245 9.98 -7.96 -8.79
C VAL A 245 10.50 -8.00 -10.22
N LYS A 246 11.80 -7.82 -10.44
CA LYS A 246 12.41 -7.90 -11.78
C LYS A 246 12.19 -9.26 -12.43
N ARG A 247 12.27 -10.34 -11.66
CA ARG A 247 12.12 -11.72 -12.16
C ARG A 247 10.72 -12.01 -12.72
N VAL A 248 9.69 -11.44 -12.09
CA VAL A 248 8.29 -11.67 -12.51
C VAL A 248 7.78 -10.62 -13.51
N SER A 249 8.52 -9.53 -13.72
CA SER A 249 8.11 -8.44 -14.60
C SER A 249 8.19 -8.80 -16.09
N ASN A 250 7.33 -8.18 -16.90
CA ASN A 250 7.38 -8.25 -18.35
C ASN A 250 8.33 -7.20 -18.95
N PHE A 251 8.59 -6.14 -18.20
CA PHE A 251 9.43 -5.01 -18.62
C PHE A 251 10.12 -4.36 -17.45
N ILE A 252 11.38 -3.95 -17.63
CA ILE A 252 12.11 -3.13 -16.66
C ILE A 252 12.19 -1.73 -17.24
N THR A 253 11.61 -0.75 -16.54
CA THR A 253 11.67 0.67 -16.89
C THR A 253 12.90 1.32 -16.26
N LYS A 254 13.01 2.64 -16.34
CA LYS A 254 14.05 3.42 -15.66
C LYS A 254 13.80 3.43 -14.13
N SER A 255 14.78 3.94 -13.39
CA SER A 255 14.64 4.12 -11.95
C SER A 255 13.57 5.18 -11.61
N ASN A 256 13.13 5.20 -10.35
CA ASN A 256 12.23 6.22 -9.84
C ASN A 256 12.88 7.63 -9.86
N ASP A 257 14.21 7.73 -9.82
CA ASP A 257 14.94 8.99 -9.93
C ASP A 257 15.12 9.47 -11.39
N GLU A 258 14.78 8.61 -12.37
CA GLU A 258 14.90 8.88 -13.81
C GLU A 258 13.56 8.85 -14.54
N ASP A 259 12.49 9.21 -13.84
CA ASP A 259 11.12 9.27 -14.38
C ASP A 259 10.61 7.94 -14.97
N GLY A 260 10.97 6.80 -14.37
CA GLY A 260 10.64 5.47 -14.87
C GLY A 260 9.15 5.22 -15.09
N VAL A 261 8.28 5.80 -14.24
CA VAL A 261 6.81 5.73 -14.41
C VAL A 261 6.36 6.51 -15.65
N ALA A 262 6.89 7.72 -15.88
CA ALA A 262 6.57 8.50 -17.09
C ALA A 262 7.00 7.76 -18.35
N PHE A 263 8.22 7.18 -18.35
CA PHE A 263 8.70 6.35 -19.44
C PHE A 263 7.79 5.14 -19.74
N ALA A 264 7.31 4.45 -18.70
CA ALA A 264 6.38 3.34 -18.83
C ALA A 264 5.02 3.78 -19.43
N ILE A 265 4.49 4.91 -18.97
CA ILE A 265 3.26 5.50 -19.51
C ILE A 265 3.42 5.80 -21.00
N ASP A 266 4.48 6.51 -21.40
CA ASP A 266 4.74 6.86 -22.79
C ASP A 266 4.84 5.62 -23.69
N LYS A 267 5.41 4.53 -23.17
CA LYS A 267 5.60 3.27 -23.92
C LYS A 267 4.31 2.46 -24.07
N PHE A 268 3.52 2.35 -23.01
CA PHE A 268 2.36 1.44 -22.99
C PHE A 268 1.03 2.13 -23.28
N PHE A 269 1.00 3.46 -23.26
CA PHE A 269 -0.16 4.28 -23.62
C PHE A 269 0.20 5.31 -24.73
N PRO A 270 0.75 4.87 -25.87
CA PRO A 270 1.40 5.76 -26.85
C PRO A 270 0.44 6.71 -27.58
N ASN A 271 -0.86 6.51 -27.45
CA ASN A 271 -1.88 7.33 -28.13
C ASN A 271 -2.62 8.27 -27.18
N ILE A 272 -2.07 8.47 -25.97
CA ILE A 272 -2.66 9.31 -24.91
C ILE A 272 -1.73 10.47 -24.54
#